data_cccd9428c89c3fa5ee6d291ebb1fe171
#
_entry.id   cccd9428c89c3fa5ee6d291ebb1fe171
#
_cell.length_a   1.000
_cell.length_b   1.000
_cell.length_c   1.000
_cell.angle_alpha   90.00
_cell.angle_beta   90.00
_cell.angle_gamma   90.00
#
_symmetry.space_group_name_H-M   'P 1'
#
loop_
_entity.id
_entity.type
_entity.pdbx_description
1 polymer ?
#
loop_
_entity_poly.entity_id
_entity_poly.type
_entity_poly.pdbx_seq_one_letter_code
_entity_poly.pdbx_strand_id
1 'polypeptide(L)'
;MDAKSLLLTTAFRHVINEPNIEAGFAQFRAITGTSLDIDAFAQQVAACQREGLTREPIRLPEGALQCHWHLELTPKGVEAARELLERSR
;
A
#
# COMPACT_ATOMS: atom_id res chain seq x y z
N MET A 1 2.79 -0.15 -16.04
CA MET A 1 3.07 -0.77 -14.73
C MET A 1 1.77 -1.33 -14.19
N ASP A 2 1.77 -2.56 -13.75
CA ASP A 2 0.56 -3.17 -13.18
C ASP A 2 0.26 -2.65 -11.77
N ALA A 3 -0.92 -2.99 -11.25
CA ALA A 3 -1.37 -2.48 -9.95
C ALA A 3 -0.44 -2.88 -8.80
N LYS A 4 0.06 -4.11 -8.82
CA LYS A 4 0.98 -4.60 -7.79
C LYS A 4 2.29 -3.82 -7.82
N SER A 5 2.88 -3.64 -8.99
CA SER A 5 4.12 -2.89 -9.15
C SER A 5 3.96 -1.44 -8.74
N LEU A 6 2.83 -0.82 -9.12
CA LEU A 6 2.52 0.55 -8.73
C LEU A 6 2.40 0.69 -7.22
N LEU A 7 1.70 -0.25 -6.57
CA LEU A 7 1.54 -0.26 -5.12
C LEU A 7 2.89 -0.36 -4.41
N LEU A 8 3.72 -1.31 -4.82
CA LEU A 8 5.02 -1.55 -4.20
C LEU A 8 5.98 -0.38 -4.37
N THR A 9 6.06 0.17 -5.57
CA THR A 9 6.98 1.28 -5.84
C THR A 9 6.51 2.56 -5.16
N THR A 10 5.20 2.78 -5.06
CA THR A 10 4.66 3.92 -4.34
C THR A 10 4.94 3.81 -2.84
N ALA A 11 4.70 2.64 -2.26
CA ALA A 11 4.98 2.40 -0.84
C ALA A 11 6.48 2.53 -0.52
N PHE A 12 7.34 2.21 -1.48
CA PHE A 12 8.79 2.36 -1.32
C PHE A 12 9.21 3.83 -1.24
N ARG A 13 8.53 4.69 -2.00
CA ARG A 13 8.91 6.12 -2.11
C ARG A 13 8.14 7.04 -1.17
N HIS A 14 6.97 6.61 -0.71
CA HIS A 14 6.06 7.47 0.07
C HIS A 14 5.55 6.75 1.30
N VAL A 15 5.41 7.49 2.37
CA VAL A 15 4.75 6.99 3.58
C VAL A 15 3.27 7.37 3.47
N ILE A 16 2.39 6.36 3.50
CA ILE A 16 0.95 6.57 3.54
C ILE A 16 0.45 6.07 4.88
N ASN A 17 -0.08 6.97 5.68
CA ASN A 17 -0.58 6.67 7.01
C ASN A 17 -1.82 7.54 7.23
N GLU A 18 -2.99 6.92 7.19
CA GLU A 18 -4.28 7.59 7.20
C GLU A 18 -5.21 6.88 8.19
N PRO A 19 -6.31 7.55 8.61
CA PRO A 19 -7.23 6.92 9.56
C PRO A 19 -7.92 5.67 9.04
N ASN A 20 -8.13 5.57 7.74
CA ASN A 20 -8.83 4.45 7.11
C ASN A 20 -8.34 4.22 5.69
N ILE A 21 -8.81 3.12 5.08
CA ILE A 21 -8.37 2.76 3.72
C ILE A 21 -8.87 3.75 2.66
N GLU A 22 -10.04 4.34 2.87
CA GLU A 22 -10.60 5.33 1.94
C GLU A 22 -9.69 6.56 1.84
N ALA A 23 -9.23 7.09 2.96
CA ALA A 23 -8.29 8.20 2.99
C ALA A 23 -6.93 7.79 2.44
N GLY A 24 -6.48 6.57 2.73
CA GLY A 24 -5.24 6.02 2.19
C GLY A 24 -5.29 5.90 0.68
N PHE A 25 -6.41 5.42 0.14
CA PHE A 25 -6.60 5.34 -1.31
C PHE A 25 -6.61 6.72 -1.95
N ALA A 26 -7.27 7.70 -1.32
CA ALA A 26 -7.29 9.07 -1.84
C ALA A 26 -5.88 9.64 -1.97
N GLN A 27 -5.03 9.41 -0.97
CA GLN A 27 -3.64 9.83 -1.02
C GLN A 27 -2.85 9.07 -2.08
N PHE A 28 -3.02 7.76 -2.16
CA PHE A 28 -2.38 6.94 -3.19
C PHE A 28 -2.73 7.42 -4.59
N ARG A 29 -4.01 7.69 -4.82
CA ARG A 29 -4.49 8.21 -6.10
C ARG A 29 -3.91 9.60 -6.41
N ALA A 30 -3.82 10.47 -5.40
CA ALA A 30 -3.23 11.80 -5.58
C ALA A 30 -1.75 11.71 -5.96
N ILE A 31 -1.01 10.76 -5.38
CA ILE A 31 0.40 10.56 -5.69
C ILE A 31 0.61 9.97 -7.07
N THR A 32 -0.18 8.96 -7.43
CA THR A 32 0.07 8.14 -8.63
C THR A 32 -0.74 8.56 -9.85
N GLY A 33 -1.87 9.24 -9.66
CA GLY A 33 -2.79 9.55 -10.74
C GLY A 33 -3.47 8.32 -11.33
N THR A 34 -3.49 7.20 -10.59
CA THR A 34 -4.02 5.93 -11.08
C THR A 34 -5.51 6.00 -11.39
N SER A 35 -5.96 5.19 -12.35
CA SER A 35 -7.36 5.00 -12.67
C SER A 35 -7.99 3.84 -11.90
N LEU A 36 -7.25 3.16 -11.02
CA LEU A 36 -7.80 2.10 -10.17
C LEU A 36 -8.94 2.66 -9.33
N ASP A 37 -9.97 1.84 -9.11
CA ASP A 37 -10.98 2.16 -8.12
C ASP A 37 -10.58 1.61 -6.75
N ILE A 38 -11.33 1.98 -5.71
CA ILE A 38 -11.00 1.59 -4.33
C ILE A 38 -11.09 0.07 -4.15
N ASP A 39 -12.01 -0.61 -4.85
CA ASP A 39 -12.14 -2.06 -4.72
C ASP A 39 -10.92 -2.78 -5.29
N ALA A 40 -10.45 -2.36 -6.45
CA ALA A 40 -9.24 -2.91 -7.07
C ALA A 40 -8.01 -2.63 -6.19
N PHE A 41 -7.92 -1.43 -5.64
CA PHE A 41 -6.85 -1.06 -4.71
C PHE A 41 -6.87 -1.95 -3.47
N ALA A 42 -8.04 -2.11 -2.84
CA ALA A 42 -8.18 -2.94 -1.64
C ALA A 42 -7.81 -4.40 -1.90
N GLN A 43 -8.23 -4.94 -3.06
CA GLN A 43 -7.88 -6.30 -3.45
C GLN A 43 -6.37 -6.47 -3.63
N GLN A 44 -5.73 -5.48 -4.23
CA GLN A 44 -4.28 -5.53 -4.45
C GLN A 44 -3.52 -5.42 -3.12
N VAL A 45 -3.96 -4.56 -2.22
CA VAL A 45 -3.38 -4.45 -0.87
C VAL A 45 -3.48 -5.80 -0.15
N ALA A 46 -4.67 -6.41 -0.18
CA ALA A 46 -4.89 -7.72 0.46
C ALA A 46 -3.98 -8.80 -0.15
N ALA A 47 -3.82 -8.80 -1.46
CA ALA A 47 -2.94 -9.75 -2.13
C ALA A 47 -1.49 -9.57 -1.70
N CYS A 48 -1.01 -8.33 -1.61
CA CYS A 48 0.35 -8.05 -1.17
C CYS A 48 0.57 -8.45 0.30
N GLN A 49 -0.44 -8.28 1.15
CA GLN A 49 -0.38 -8.75 2.53
C GLN A 49 -0.25 -10.28 2.60
N ARG A 50 -1.04 -11.00 1.81
CA ARG A 50 -0.97 -12.46 1.74
C ARG A 50 0.38 -12.96 1.25
N GLU A 51 1.01 -12.24 0.34
CA GLU A 51 2.32 -12.57 -0.18
C GLU A 51 3.46 -12.14 0.75
N GLY A 52 3.15 -11.46 1.85
CA GLY A 52 4.15 -10.99 2.80
C GLY A 52 4.95 -9.79 2.31
N LEU A 53 4.42 -9.02 1.36
CA LEU A 53 5.10 -7.87 0.79
C LEU A 53 4.76 -6.57 1.52
N THR A 54 3.56 -6.49 2.09
CA THR A 54 3.14 -5.35 2.91
C THR A 54 2.70 -5.82 4.29
N ARG A 55 2.87 -4.94 5.27
CA ARG A 55 2.44 -5.22 6.65
C ARG A 55 0.93 -5.03 6.76
N GLU A 56 0.31 -5.83 7.61
CA GLU A 56 -1.09 -5.61 7.95
C GLU A 56 -1.20 -4.37 8.84
N PRO A 57 -2.25 -3.55 8.65
CA PRO A 57 -2.49 -2.43 9.56
C PRO A 57 -2.68 -2.92 10.99
N ILE A 58 -2.17 -2.16 11.93
CA ILE A 58 -2.32 -2.47 13.35
C ILE A 58 -3.79 -2.32 13.72
N ARG A 59 -4.40 -3.39 14.23
CA ARG A 59 -5.76 -3.33 14.76
C ARG A 59 -5.71 -2.85 16.20
N LEU A 60 -6.39 -1.73 16.44
CA LEU A 60 -6.51 -1.23 17.80
C LEU A 60 -7.55 -2.05 18.57
N PRO A 61 -7.42 -2.13 19.90
CA PRO A 61 -8.40 -2.83 20.73
C PRO A 61 -9.81 -2.24 20.53
N GLU A 62 -10.81 -3.07 20.78
CA GLU A 62 -12.20 -2.64 20.77
C GLU A 62 -12.37 -1.44 21.69
N GLY A 63 -13.03 -0.39 21.21
CA GLY A 63 -13.21 0.87 21.94
C GLY A 63 -12.15 1.92 21.70
N ALA A 64 -11.10 1.62 20.96
CA ALA A 64 -10.11 2.63 20.56
C ALA A 64 -10.74 3.62 19.58
N LEU A 65 -10.44 4.91 19.78
CA LEU A 65 -11.06 5.97 19.01
C LEU A 65 -10.49 6.14 17.61
N GLN A 66 -9.35 5.54 17.31
CA GLN A 66 -8.69 5.73 16.02
C GLN A 66 -8.18 4.39 15.50
N CYS A 67 -8.61 4.05 14.29
CA CYS A 67 -8.00 2.99 13.51
C CYS A 67 -7.07 3.66 12.52
N HIS A 68 -5.81 3.25 12.51
CA HIS A 68 -4.84 3.75 11.53
C HIS A 68 -4.68 2.72 10.43
N TRP A 69 -4.76 3.19 9.20
CA TRP A 69 -4.41 2.39 8.03
C TRP A 69 -3.10 2.91 7.46
N HIS A 70 -2.18 2.02 7.16
CA HIS A 70 -0.94 2.42 6.53
C HIS A 70 -0.51 1.41 5.47
N LEU A 71 0.17 1.95 4.47
CA LEU A 71 0.79 1.16 3.42
C LEU A 71 2.29 1.14 3.70
N GLU A 72 2.76 0.02 4.23
CA GLU A 72 4.15 -0.14 4.63
C GLU A 72 4.68 -1.47 4.10
N LEU A 73 5.87 -1.44 3.52
CA LEU A 73 6.52 -2.64 3.00
C LEU A 73 7.21 -3.43 4.11
N THR A 74 7.17 -4.75 3.98
CA THR A 74 8.04 -5.64 4.73
C THR A 74 9.44 -5.62 4.08
N PRO A 75 10.47 -6.20 4.72
CA PRO A 75 11.77 -6.36 4.04
C PRO A 75 11.66 -7.06 2.69
N LYS A 76 10.79 -8.07 2.58
CA LYS A 76 10.53 -8.75 1.30
C LYS A 76 9.93 -7.79 0.27
N GLY A 77 9.00 -6.94 0.72
CA GLY A 77 8.38 -5.92 -0.14
C GLY A 77 9.38 -4.87 -0.61
N VAL A 78 10.30 -4.46 0.25
CA VAL A 78 11.37 -3.52 -0.10
C VAL A 78 12.25 -4.11 -1.21
N GLU A 79 12.63 -5.37 -1.10
CA GLU A 79 13.42 -6.04 -2.13
C GLU A 79 12.67 -6.11 -3.46
N ALA A 80 11.38 -6.47 -3.42
CA ALA A 80 10.56 -6.53 -4.63
C ALA A 80 10.43 -5.16 -5.29
N ALA A 81 10.19 -4.11 -4.51
CA ALA A 81 10.08 -2.74 -5.03
C ALA A 81 11.40 -2.27 -5.64
N ARG A 82 12.50 -2.57 -4.98
CA ARG A 82 13.83 -2.21 -5.47
C ARG A 82 14.13 -2.86 -6.81
N GLU A 83 13.83 -4.14 -6.98
CA GLU A 83 13.99 -4.85 -8.25
C GLU A 83 13.17 -4.21 -9.37
N LEU A 84 11.91 -3.84 -9.07
CA LEU A 84 11.05 -3.18 -10.04
C LEU A 84 11.61 -1.84 -10.50
N LEU A 85 12.15 -1.06 -9.57
CA LEU A 85 12.74 0.25 -9.88
C LEU A 85 14.02 0.09 -10.70
N GLU A 86 14.82 -0.92 -10.43
CA GLU A 86 16.04 -1.21 -11.20
C GLU A 86 15.69 -1.60 -12.64
N ARG A 87 14.63 -2.40 -12.83
CA ARG A 87 14.18 -2.80 -14.17
C ARG A 87 13.62 -1.65 -14.99
N SER A 88 13.12 -0.61 -14.32
CA SER A 88 12.49 0.54 -14.97
C SER A 88 13.49 1.55 -15.53
N ARG A 89 14.75 1.36 -15.30
CA ARG A 89 15.82 2.25 -15.79
C ARG A 89 16.16 1.97 -17.23
#